data_e1546c4b2f6135198c7b147626b15da3
#
_entry.id   e1546c4b2f6135198c7b147626b15da3
#
_cell.length_a   1.000
_cell.length_b   1.000
_cell.length_c   1.000
_cell.angle_alpha   90.00
_cell.angle_beta   90.00
_cell.angle_gamma   90.00
#
_symmetry.space_group_name_H-M   'P 1'
#
loop_
_entity.id
_entity.type
_entity.pdbx_description
1 polymer ?
#
loop_
_entity_poly.entity_id
_entity_poly.type
_entity_poly.pdbx_seq_one_letter_code
_entity_poly.pdbx_strand_id
1 'polypeptide(L)'
;TKEMKKILKFWKLLGSKTVTMDADQHDKIFAITSHLPHLIAYNLILTATNFKISNKDNVLRFSAGGLRDFSRIAASNEIMWRDIFFNNKSNMLKVIDLFIKNLKIFKSDIKSNRKNLETKLRNLKKVRQKIVLLKQDTSKPDFGRI
;
A
#
# COMPACT_ATOMS: atom_id res chain seq x y z
N THR A 1 -25.48 -19.73 -0.76
CA THR A 1 -26.20 -20.44 0.31
C THR A 1 -27.18 -19.51 1.01
N LYS A 2 -28.11 -20.04 1.82
CA LYS A 2 -29.10 -19.28 2.61
C LYS A 2 -28.38 -18.41 3.65
N GLU A 3 -27.31 -18.91 4.24
CA GLU A 3 -26.46 -18.23 5.23
C GLU A 3 -25.76 -17.03 4.61
N MET A 4 -25.18 -17.19 3.42
CA MET A 4 -24.53 -16.09 2.70
C MET A 4 -25.53 -14.94 2.41
N LYS A 5 -26.77 -15.28 2.00
CA LYS A 5 -27.81 -14.25 1.79
C LYS A 5 -28.12 -13.46 3.08
N LYS A 6 -28.13 -14.12 4.25
CA LYS A 6 -28.32 -13.45 5.55
C LYS A 6 -27.18 -12.49 5.86
N ILE A 7 -25.92 -12.93 5.67
CA ILE A 7 -24.73 -12.10 5.89
C ILE A 7 -24.74 -10.89 4.96
N LEU A 8 -25.00 -11.09 3.66
CA LEU A 8 -25.10 -9.99 2.69
C LEU A 8 -26.19 -8.98 3.06
N LYS A 9 -27.36 -9.47 3.52
CA LYS A 9 -28.46 -8.60 3.98
C LYS A 9 -28.05 -7.80 5.20
N PHE A 10 -27.40 -8.43 6.19
CA PHE A 10 -26.93 -7.77 7.40
C PHE A 10 -25.96 -6.61 7.06
N TRP A 11 -24.94 -6.85 6.27
CA TRP A 11 -23.98 -5.82 5.88
C TRP A 11 -24.61 -4.70 5.04
N LYS A 12 -25.57 -5.04 4.16
CA LYS A 12 -26.31 -4.02 3.41
C LYS A 12 -27.16 -3.12 4.32
N LEU A 13 -27.77 -3.67 5.36
CA LEU A 13 -28.54 -2.88 6.35
C LEU A 13 -27.64 -1.89 7.11
N LEU A 14 -26.36 -2.22 7.31
CA LEU A 14 -25.34 -1.34 7.88
C LEU A 14 -24.77 -0.34 6.85
N GLY A 15 -25.31 -0.25 5.64
CA GLY A 15 -24.85 0.67 4.60
C GLY A 15 -23.61 0.21 3.83
N SER A 16 -23.12 -1.01 4.05
CA SER A 16 -21.94 -1.53 3.36
C SER A 16 -22.24 -1.98 1.94
N LYS A 17 -21.30 -1.74 1.02
CA LYS A 17 -21.29 -2.37 -0.30
C LYS A 17 -20.63 -3.74 -0.17
N THR A 18 -21.37 -4.77 -0.51
CA THR A 18 -20.88 -6.16 -0.43
C THR A 18 -20.42 -6.66 -1.79
N VAL A 19 -19.27 -7.33 -1.83
CA VAL A 19 -18.74 -8.02 -3.00
C VAL A 19 -18.54 -9.49 -2.64
N THR A 20 -18.93 -10.38 -3.53
CA THR A 20 -18.69 -11.83 -3.37
C THR A 20 -17.58 -12.24 -4.33
N MET A 21 -16.58 -12.92 -3.82
CA MET A 21 -15.48 -13.49 -4.60
C MET A 21 -15.02 -14.80 -3.96
N ASP A 22 -14.32 -15.64 -4.70
CA ASP A 22 -13.68 -16.82 -4.13
C ASP A 22 -12.41 -16.44 -3.33
N ALA A 23 -11.94 -17.36 -2.48
CA ALA A 23 -10.82 -17.10 -1.58
C ALA A 23 -9.51 -16.84 -2.34
N ASP A 24 -9.25 -17.56 -3.43
CA ASP A 24 -8.04 -17.39 -4.24
C ASP A 24 -8.03 -16.01 -4.92
N GLN A 25 -9.17 -15.56 -5.45
CA GLN A 25 -9.32 -14.22 -6.00
C GLN A 25 -9.13 -13.14 -4.94
N HIS A 26 -9.71 -13.33 -3.75
CA HIS A 26 -9.53 -12.45 -2.59
C HIS A 26 -8.05 -12.30 -2.27
N ASP A 27 -7.34 -13.40 -2.09
CA ASP A 27 -5.95 -13.41 -1.66
C ASP A 27 -5.02 -12.74 -2.68
N LYS A 28 -5.26 -12.95 -3.99
CA LYS A 28 -4.52 -12.28 -5.06
C LYS A 28 -4.74 -10.76 -5.08
N ILE A 29 -5.99 -10.31 -4.96
CA ILE A 29 -6.33 -8.89 -4.96
C ILE A 29 -5.75 -8.21 -3.74
N PHE A 30 -5.94 -8.77 -2.54
CA PHE A 30 -5.48 -8.15 -1.31
C PHE A 30 -3.98 -8.23 -1.10
N ALA A 31 -3.28 -9.18 -1.72
CA ALA A 31 -1.82 -9.17 -1.75
C ALA A 31 -1.26 -7.85 -2.31
N ILE A 32 -1.87 -7.30 -3.36
CA ILE A 32 -1.40 -6.06 -4.01
C ILE A 32 -2.07 -4.79 -3.46
N THR A 33 -3.34 -4.86 -3.05
CA THR A 33 -4.10 -3.65 -2.67
C THR A 33 -4.05 -3.33 -1.18
N SER A 34 -3.70 -4.31 -0.34
CA SER A 34 -3.66 -4.19 1.12
C SER A 34 -2.33 -4.64 1.70
N HIS A 35 -1.90 -5.86 1.43
CA HIS A 35 -0.77 -6.47 2.13
C HIS A 35 0.55 -5.84 1.70
N LEU A 36 0.79 -5.65 0.40
CA LEU A 36 2.00 -4.99 -0.10
C LEU A 36 2.14 -3.55 0.42
N PRO A 37 1.12 -2.69 0.43
CA PRO A 37 1.22 -1.36 1.04
C PRO A 37 1.70 -1.37 2.50
N HIS A 38 1.22 -2.30 3.32
CA HIS A 38 1.68 -2.42 4.71
C HIS A 38 3.13 -2.91 4.80
N LEU A 39 3.52 -3.88 3.98
CA LEU A 39 4.91 -4.32 3.90
C LEU A 39 5.85 -3.17 3.50
N ILE A 40 5.42 -2.35 2.52
CA ILE A 40 6.17 -1.17 2.10
C ILE A 40 6.29 -0.16 3.25
N ALA A 41 5.22 0.04 4.02
CA ALA A 41 5.25 0.93 5.17
C ALA A 41 6.29 0.46 6.21
N TYR A 42 6.28 -0.81 6.59
CA TYR A 42 7.29 -1.38 7.49
C TYR A 42 8.71 -1.22 6.92
N ASN A 43 8.91 -1.51 5.62
CA ASN A 43 10.23 -1.39 4.99
C ASN A 43 10.71 0.05 4.88
N LEU A 44 9.83 1.00 4.62
CA LEU A 44 10.19 2.42 4.56
C LEU A 44 10.65 2.92 5.93
N ILE A 45 9.94 2.57 7.01
CA ILE A 45 10.34 2.93 8.37
C ILE A 45 11.65 2.26 8.74
N LEU A 46 11.84 0.98 8.45
CA LEU A 46 13.11 0.28 8.65
C LEU A 46 14.25 0.98 7.89
N THR A 47 14.03 1.36 6.65
CA THR A 47 15.02 2.07 5.82
C THR A 47 15.37 3.43 6.43
N ALA A 48 14.37 4.21 6.86
CA ALA A 48 14.58 5.50 7.50
C ALA A 48 15.34 5.37 8.83
N THR A 49 15.07 4.32 9.61
CA THR A 49 15.76 4.04 10.86
C THR A 49 17.23 3.64 10.65
N ASN A 50 17.50 2.89 9.59
CA ASN A 50 18.84 2.42 9.26
C ASN A 50 19.67 3.47 8.51
N PHE A 51 19.05 4.54 8.00
CA PHE A 51 19.74 5.59 7.28
C PHE A 51 20.44 6.55 8.26
N LYS A 52 21.75 6.56 8.23
CA LYS A 52 22.60 7.41 9.07
C LYS A 52 23.20 8.54 8.25
N ILE A 53 23.03 9.79 8.67
CA ILE A 53 23.71 10.96 8.09
C ILE A 53 25.00 11.23 8.87
N SER A 54 24.90 11.21 10.20
CA SER A 54 26.04 11.31 11.12
C SER A 54 25.73 10.55 12.41
N ASN A 55 26.72 10.41 13.30
CA ASN A 55 26.50 9.73 14.59
C ASN A 55 25.54 10.47 15.54
N LYS A 56 25.15 11.71 15.24
CA LYS A 56 24.32 12.58 16.10
C LYS A 56 22.93 12.86 15.51
N ASP A 57 22.70 12.62 14.21
CA ASP A 57 21.46 13.03 13.56
C ASP A 57 20.46 11.89 13.48
N ASN A 58 19.30 12.12 14.07
CA ASN A 58 18.16 11.24 13.93
C ASN A 58 17.24 11.80 12.82
N VAL A 59 17.29 11.18 11.64
CA VAL A 59 16.49 11.57 10.47
C VAL A 59 15.00 11.62 10.74
N LEU A 60 14.50 10.85 11.72
CA LEU A 60 13.08 10.81 12.07
C LEU A 60 12.60 12.16 12.63
N ARG A 61 13.46 13.00 13.17
CA ARG A 61 13.11 14.37 13.60
C ARG A 61 12.64 15.27 12.45
N PHE A 62 13.02 14.93 11.22
CA PHE A 62 12.69 15.66 10.01
C PHE A 62 11.57 14.97 9.20
N SER A 63 10.74 14.17 9.88
CA SER A 63 9.65 13.46 9.22
C SER A 63 8.65 14.43 8.59
N ALA A 64 8.55 14.39 7.27
CA ALA A 64 7.53 15.09 6.49
C ALA A 64 6.24 14.25 6.38
N GLY A 65 5.16 14.83 5.84
CA GLY A 65 3.83 14.21 5.75
C GLY A 65 3.84 12.78 5.23
N GLY A 66 4.57 12.51 4.14
CA GLY A 66 4.66 11.17 3.56
C GLY A 66 5.22 10.13 4.53
N LEU A 67 6.33 10.44 5.22
CA LEU A 67 6.90 9.49 6.19
C LEU A 67 5.98 9.29 7.39
N ARG A 68 5.28 10.35 7.85
CA ARG A 68 4.30 10.25 8.94
C ARG A 68 3.14 9.35 8.57
N ASP A 69 2.58 9.46 7.36
CA ASP A 69 1.49 8.60 6.90
C ASP A 69 1.92 7.13 6.85
N PHE A 70 3.09 6.83 6.32
CA PHE A 70 3.62 5.48 6.31
C PHE A 70 3.93 4.96 7.72
N SER A 71 4.41 5.81 8.65
CA SER A 71 4.64 5.41 10.04
C SER A 71 3.35 5.02 10.74
N ARG A 72 2.23 5.70 10.46
CA ARG A 72 0.92 5.33 10.99
C ARG A 72 0.46 3.96 10.49
N ILE A 73 0.69 3.65 9.22
CA ILE A 73 0.39 2.32 8.66
C ILE A 73 1.29 1.26 9.31
N ALA A 74 2.57 1.55 9.48
CA ALA A 74 3.53 0.63 10.10
C ALA A 74 3.31 0.43 11.62
N ALA A 75 2.47 1.23 12.25
CA ALA A 75 2.07 1.06 13.66
C ALA A 75 0.89 0.08 13.86
N SER A 76 0.52 -0.67 12.83
CA SER A 76 -0.52 -1.70 12.90
C SER A 76 -0.06 -2.90 13.72
N ASN A 77 -1.02 -3.71 14.21
CA ASN A 77 -0.74 -4.87 15.06
C ASN A 77 0.18 -5.88 14.36
N GLU A 78 1.34 -6.13 14.95
CA GLU A 78 2.42 -6.95 14.39
C GLU A 78 2.06 -8.44 14.27
N ILE A 79 1.28 -8.96 15.21
CA ILE A 79 0.85 -10.38 15.20
C ILE A 79 -0.13 -10.60 14.05
N MET A 80 -1.12 -9.72 13.92
CA MET A 80 -2.10 -9.78 12.83
C MET A 80 -1.39 -9.72 11.47
N TRP A 81 -0.44 -8.80 11.27
CA TRP A 81 0.25 -8.65 9.99
C TRP A 81 1.20 -9.79 9.69
N ARG A 82 1.88 -10.33 10.70
CA ARG A 82 2.66 -11.57 10.56
C ARG A 82 1.78 -12.70 10.02
N ASP A 83 0.61 -12.89 10.61
CA ASP A 83 -0.29 -13.98 10.23
C ASP A 83 -0.90 -13.76 8.83
N ILE A 84 -1.24 -12.52 8.47
CA ILE A 84 -1.67 -12.16 7.11
C ILE A 84 -0.58 -12.50 6.08
N PHE A 85 0.67 -12.12 6.34
CA PHE A 85 1.77 -12.41 5.41
C PHE A 85 2.03 -13.91 5.27
N PHE A 86 1.95 -14.67 6.35
CA PHE A 86 2.18 -16.10 6.32
C PHE A 86 1.05 -16.88 5.67
N ASN A 87 -0.21 -16.51 5.93
CA ASN A 87 -1.36 -17.17 5.33
C ASN A 87 -1.49 -16.88 3.82
N ASN A 88 -1.07 -15.70 3.36
CA ASN A 88 -1.06 -15.36 1.91
C ASN A 88 0.35 -15.38 1.31
N LYS A 89 1.24 -16.25 1.83
CA LYS A 89 2.67 -16.28 1.51
C LYS A 89 2.97 -16.34 0.02
N SER A 90 2.32 -17.26 -0.71
CA SER A 90 2.60 -17.47 -2.15
C SER A 90 2.33 -16.21 -2.98
N ASN A 91 1.20 -15.53 -2.76
CA ASN A 91 0.89 -14.31 -3.47
C ASN A 91 1.77 -13.15 -2.99
N MET A 92 2.08 -13.09 -1.68
CA MET A 92 2.99 -12.06 -1.15
C MET A 92 4.36 -12.12 -1.80
N LEU A 93 4.97 -13.29 -1.93
CA LEU A 93 6.27 -13.43 -2.58
C LEU A 93 6.24 -12.93 -4.03
N LYS A 94 5.20 -13.28 -4.79
CA LYS A 94 5.02 -12.81 -6.18
C LYS A 94 4.92 -11.29 -6.28
N VAL A 95 4.13 -10.65 -5.42
CA VAL A 95 3.97 -9.19 -5.47
C VAL A 95 5.21 -8.46 -4.96
N ILE A 96 5.95 -9.03 -4.02
CA ILE A 96 7.24 -8.53 -3.56
C ILE A 96 8.26 -8.55 -4.71
N ASP A 97 8.38 -9.66 -5.42
CA ASP A 97 9.29 -9.78 -6.57
C ASP A 97 8.97 -8.75 -7.66
N LEU A 98 7.67 -8.58 -7.95
CA LEU A 98 7.22 -7.55 -8.89
C LEU A 98 7.56 -6.15 -8.41
N PHE A 99 7.36 -5.86 -7.13
CA PHE A 99 7.71 -4.56 -6.53
C PHE A 99 9.21 -4.29 -6.60
N ILE A 100 10.04 -5.26 -6.24
CA ILE A 100 11.51 -5.17 -6.34
C ILE A 100 11.94 -4.91 -7.79
N LYS A 101 11.37 -5.64 -8.76
CA LYS A 101 11.62 -5.41 -10.18
C LYS A 101 11.31 -3.97 -10.58
N ASN A 102 10.15 -3.45 -10.22
CA ASN A 102 9.76 -2.09 -10.53
C ASN A 102 10.66 -1.04 -9.84
N LEU A 103 11.05 -1.29 -8.60
CA LEU A 103 11.96 -0.42 -7.86
C LEU A 103 13.34 -0.35 -8.52
N LYS A 104 13.87 -1.49 -9.01
CA LYS A 104 15.12 -1.53 -9.78
C LYS A 104 15.03 -0.71 -11.08
N ILE A 105 13.88 -0.74 -11.77
CA ILE A 105 13.64 0.08 -12.96
C ILE A 105 13.66 1.57 -12.59
N PHE A 106 12.96 2.00 -11.55
CA PHE A 106 13.00 3.39 -11.08
C PHE A 106 14.42 3.82 -10.69
N LYS A 107 15.14 2.97 -9.95
CA LYS A 107 16.56 3.24 -9.61
C LYS A 107 17.41 3.46 -10.86
N SER A 108 17.24 2.64 -11.90
CA SER A 108 17.95 2.78 -13.17
C SER A 108 17.57 4.08 -13.89
N ASP A 109 16.28 4.43 -13.93
CA ASP A 109 15.81 5.65 -14.56
C ASP A 109 16.37 6.91 -13.87
N ILE A 110 16.43 6.91 -12.54
CA ILE A 110 17.02 7.99 -11.74
C ILE A 110 18.52 8.09 -12.02
N LYS A 111 19.24 6.94 -11.96
CA LYS A 111 20.70 6.90 -12.19
C LYS A 111 21.09 7.44 -13.57
N SER A 112 20.27 7.17 -14.59
CA SER A 112 20.56 7.53 -15.97
C SER A 112 19.95 8.87 -16.40
N ASN A 113 19.32 9.62 -15.49
CA ASN A 113 18.61 10.88 -15.78
C ASN A 113 17.67 10.74 -17.00
N ARG A 114 16.93 9.62 -17.08
CA ARG A 114 16.07 9.33 -18.24
C ARG A 114 14.96 10.37 -18.39
N LYS A 115 14.93 11.05 -19.52
CA LYS A 115 13.90 12.08 -19.84
C LYS A 115 12.47 11.55 -19.78
N ASN A 116 12.27 10.23 -19.96
CA ASN A 116 10.94 9.60 -19.88
C ASN A 116 10.43 9.37 -18.45
N LEU A 117 11.23 9.62 -17.42
CA LEU A 117 10.81 9.44 -16.02
C LEU A 117 9.58 10.32 -15.71
N GLU A 118 9.59 11.59 -16.15
CA GLU A 118 8.44 12.49 -15.99
C GLU A 118 7.17 11.92 -16.64
N THR A 119 7.28 11.41 -17.86
CA THR A 119 6.14 10.79 -18.57
C THR A 119 5.62 9.56 -17.82
N LYS A 120 6.52 8.73 -17.27
CA LYS A 120 6.17 7.59 -16.40
C LYS A 120 5.39 8.06 -15.17
N LEU A 121 5.89 9.05 -14.46
CA LEU A 121 5.23 9.62 -13.26
C LEU A 121 3.87 10.22 -13.61
N ARG A 122 3.77 10.95 -14.71
CA ARG A 122 2.50 11.50 -15.21
C ARG A 122 1.47 10.42 -15.50
N ASN A 123 1.88 9.31 -16.10
CA ASN A 123 0.98 8.20 -16.38
C ASN A 123 0.51 7.49 -15.10
N LEU A 124 1.39 7.34 -14.11
CA LEU A 124 1.03 6.80 -12.81
C LEU A 124 0.07 7.72 -12.04
N LYS A 125 0.27 9.05 -12.14
CA LYS A 125 -0.67 10.03 -11.56
C LYS A 125 -2.10 9.85 -12.08
N LYS A 126 -2.31 9.45 -13.34
CA LYS A 126 -3.64 9.17 -13.90
C LYS A 126 -4.35 8.02 -13.19
N VAL A 127 -3.62 7.10 -12.57
CA VAL A 127 -4.21 5.99 -11.80
C VAL A 127 -4.98 6.52 -10.60
N ARG A 128 -4.50 7.59 -9.95
CA ARG A 128 -5.23 8.26 -8.86
C ARG A 128 -6.62 8.70 -9.29
N GLN A 129 -6.75 9.29 -10.47
CA GLN A 129 -8.04 9.71 -11.02
C GLN A 129 -8.99 8.51 -11.19
N LYS A 130 -8.48 7.35 -11.64
CA LYS A 130 -9.29 6.13 -11.75
C LYS A 130 -9.79 5.65 -10.39
N ILE A 131 -8.96 5.69 -9.34
CA ILE A 131 -9.35 5.31 -7.98
C ILE A 131 -10.50 6.19 -7.49
N VAL A 132 -10.42 7.51 -7.72
CA VAL A 132 -11.49 8.46 -7.37
C VAL A 132 -12.77 8.18 -8.16
N LEU A 133 -12.68 7.94 -9.48
CA LEU A 133 -13.82 7.60 -10.33
C LEU A 133 -14.51 6.30 -9.89
N LEU A 134 -13.76 5.33 -9.39
CA LEU A 134 -14.29 4.09 -8.79
C LEU A 134 -14.89 4.30 -7.40
N LYS A 135 -14.93 5.54 -6.91
CA LYS A 135 -15.44 5.91 -5.58
C LYS A 135 -14.76 5.16 -4.43
N GLN A 136 -13.48 4.83 -4.61
CA GLN A 136 -12.64 4.19 -3.58
C GLN A 136 -11.94 5.24 -2.69
N ASP A 137 -11.96 6.52 -3.10
CA ASP A 137 -11.39 7.63 -2.36
C ASP A 137 -12.00 8.96 -2.84
N THR A 138 -11.68 10.06 -2.14
CA THR A 138 -12.14 11.41 -2.49
C THR A 138 -11.16 12.14 -3.39
N SER A 139 -11.65 13.13 -4.15
CA SER A 139 -10.81 13.99 -4.99
C SER A 139 -10.04 15.05 -4.17
N LYS A 140 -10.50 15.35 -2.95
CA LYS A 140 -9.86 16.35 -2.08
C LYS A 140 -8.55 15.79 -1.53
N PRO A 141 -7.42 16.51 -1.64
CA PRO A 141 -6.21 16.14 -0.95
C PRO A 141 -6.43 16.30 0.55
N ASP A 142 -6.21 15.22 1.28
CA ASP A 142 -6.31 15.21 2.73
C ASP A 142 -4.91 15.47 3.33
N PHE A 143 -4.44 16.69 3.16
CA PHE A 143 -3.11 17.13 3.63
C PHE A 143 -3.06 17.57 5.08
N GLY A 144 -4.08 17.38 5.83
CA GLY A 144 -4.13 17.91 7.17
C GLY A 144 -5.10 17.18 8.04
N ARG A 145 -4.92 15.89 8.12
CA ARG A 145 -5.56 15.16 9.21
C ARG A 145 -4.96 15.64 10.50
N ILE A 146 -5.74 16.48 11.16
CA ILE A 146 -5.55 16.87 12.54
C ILE A 146 -5.74 15.61 13.39
#